data_c70f6292fdd6537f028f9e0ef190d2e1
#
_entry.id   c70f6292fdd6537f028f9e0ef190d2e1
#
_cell.length_a   1.000
_cell.length_b   1.000
_cell.length_c   1.000
_cell.angle_alpha   90.00
_cell.angle_beta   90.00
_cell.angle_gamma   90.00
#
_symmetry.space_group_name_H-M   'P 1'
#
loop_
_entity.id
_entity.type
_entity.pdbx_description
1 polymer ?
#
loop_
_entity_poly.entity_id
_entity_poly.type
_entity_poly.pdbx_seq_one_letter_code
_entity_poly.pdbx_strand_id
1 'polypeptide(L)'
;MKFLPILFLMIALNSPIYAQKLNFSFNHVAISVTDLERSCTFYKEVLKLEEITNKTKVEGIRWFTTGNGIELHLISTIKERVKINKAVHFALSTKDFDKFIQNLDGKKIPYSDWPGTPQKINVRADGIRQVFLQDPDGYWIEVNSVS
;
A
#
# COMPACT_ATOMS: atom_id res chain seq x y z
N MET A 1 59.91 51.95 -18.47
CA MET A 1 59.32 50.61 -18.23
C MET A 1 57.84 50.77 -18.15
N LYS A 2 57.09 50.20 -19.11
CA LYS A 2 55.62 50.24 -19.14
C LYS A 2 55.11 48.89 -18.61
N PHE A 3 54.44 48.88 -17.42
CA PHE A 3 53.81 47.71 -16.88
C PHE A 3 52.44 47.49 -17.58
N LEU A 4 52.30 46.36 -18.22
CA LEU A 4 51.02 45.91 -18.83
C LEU A 4 50.27 45.13 -17.75
N PRO A 5 49.03 45.51 -17.37
CA PRO A 5 48.27 44.73 -16.41
C PRO A 5 47.71 43.45 -17.09
N ILE A 6 48.06 42.29 -16.52
CA ILE A 6 47.51 41.00 -16.92
C ILE A 6 46.07 40.88 -16.30
N LEU A 7 45.08 40.99 -17.17
CA LEU A 7 43.67 40.78 -16.80
C LEU A 7 43.43 39.27 -16.69
N PHE A 8 43.29 38.76 -15.45
CA PHE A 8 42.90 37.36 -15.20
C PHE A 8 41.40 37.22 -15.44
N LEU A 9 41.01 36.67 -16.59
CA LEU A 9 39.61 36.34 -16.88
C LEU A 9 39.20 35.04 -16.13
N MET A 10 38.55 35.19 -14.97
CA MET A 10 37.93 34.06 -14.30
C MET A 10 36.71 33.56 -15.11
N ILE A 11 36.90 32.50 -15.88
CA ILE A 11 35.82 31.76 -16.49
C ILE A 11 35.15 30.92 -15.40
N ALA A 12 34.02 31.41 -14.85
CA ALA A 12 33.16 30.62 -13.97
C ALA A 12 32.55 29.47 -14.80
N LEU A 13 33.08 28.27 -14.65
CA LEU A 13 32.47 27.05 -15.19
C LEU A 13 31.18 26.77 -14.41
N ASN A 14 30.07 27.34 -14.86
CA ASN A 14 28.74 26.95 -14.44
C ASN A 14 28.42 25.54 -14.99
N SER A 15 28.91 24.52 -14.30
CA SER A 15 28.45 23.15 -14.56
C SER A 15 27.00 23.05 -14.09
N PRO A 16 26.05 22.72 -14.97
CA PRO A 16 24.68 22.49 -14.52
C PRO A 16 24.69 21.33 -13.52
N ILE A 17 24.30 21.60 -12.28
CA ILE A 17 24.06 20.55 -11.29
C ILE A 17 22.78 19.86 -11.72
N TYR A 18 22.90 18.78 -12.50
CA TYR A 18 21.78 17.88 -12.75
C TYR A 18 21.49 17.18 -11.43
N ALA A 19 20.38 17.54 -10.78
CA ALA A 19 19.87 16.78 -9.67
C ALA A 19 19.62 15.35 -10.16
N GLN A 20 20.36 14.39 -9.60
CA GLN A 20 20.20 12.97 -9.96
C GLN A 20 18.81 12.54 -9.56
N LYS A 21 17.93 12.27 -10.53
CA LYS A 21 16.59 11.76 -10.27
C LYS A 21 16.70 10.32 -9.77
N LEU A 22 16.39 10.12 -8.49
CA LEU A 22 16.25 8.77 -7.94
C LEU A 22 14.89 8.20 -8.37
N ASN A 23 14.92 7.00 -8.94
CA ASN A 23 13.72 6.28 -9.36
C ASN A 23 13.34 5.29 -8.25
N PHE A 24 12.24 5.57 -7.56
CA PHE A 24 11.64 4.64 -6.60
C PHE A 24 10.46 3.93 -7.24
N SER A 25 10.27 2.66 -6.87
CA SER A 25 9.07 1.88 -7.14
C SER A 25 8.51 1.36 -5.82
N PHE A 26 7.19 1.19 -5.77
CA PHE A 26 6.57 0.56 -4.62
C PHE A 26 6.89 -0.94 -4.64
N ASN A 27 7.32 -1.50 -3.50
CA ASN A 27 7.72 -2.89 -3.39
C ASN A 27 6.74 -3.72 -2.56
N HIS A 28 6.53 -3.34 -1.30
CA HIS A 28 5.62 -4.08 -0.41
C HIS A 28 5.02 -3.19 0.69
N VAL A 29 3.95 -3.70 1.30
CA VAL A 29 3.42 -3.26 2.59
C VAL A 29 3.72 -4.33 3.62
N ALA A 30 4.22 -3.95 4.79
CA ALA A 30 4.35 -4.84 5.93
C ALA A 30 3.42 -4.38 7.06
N ILE A 31 2.69 -5.32 7.66
CA ILE A 31 1.79 -5.05 8.78
C ILE A 31 2.04 -6.03 9.91
N SER A 32 1.92 -5.53 11.14
CA SER A 32 2.02 -6.34 12.35
C SER A 32 0.68 -7.00 12.66
N VAL A 33 0.65 -8.32 12.83
CA VAL A 33 -0.57 -9.08 13.13
C VAL A 33 -0.43 -9.83 14.46
N THR A 34 -1.51 -9.88 15.23
CA THR A 34 -1.50 -10.56 16.55
C THR A 34 -1.70 -12.07 16.44
N ASP A 35 -2.45 -12.51 15.44
CA ASP A 35 -2.71 -13.91 15.10
C ASP A 35 -2.49 -14.13 13.61
N LEU A 36 -1.36 -14.79 13.28
CA LEU A 36 -0.92 -14.98 11.90
C LEU A 36 -1.90 -15.80 11.07
N GLU A 37 -2.43 -16.90 11.61
CA GLU A 37 -3.33 -17.78 10.87
C GLU A 37 -4.70 -17.14 10.61
N ARG A 38 -5.22 -16.40 11.60
CA ARG A 38 -6.44 -15.62 11.42
C ARG A 38 -6.29 -14.57 10.33
N SER A 39 -5.19 -13.84 10.33
CA SER A 39 -4.92 -12.82 9.32
C SER A 39 -4.66 -13.46 7.95
N CYS A 40 -3.91 -14.55 7.86
CA CYS A 40 -3.73 -15.30 6.61
C CYS A 40 -5.06 -15.76 6.02
N THR A 41 -5.95 -16.31 6.86
CA THR A 41 -7.28 -16.72 6.43
C THR A 41 -8.08 -15.55 5.86
N PHE A 42 -8.05 -14.39 6.53
CA PHE A 42 -8.72 -13.19 6.04
C PHE A 42 -8.21 -12.76 4.66
N TYR A 43 -6.90 -12.63 4.49
CA TYR A 43 -6.31 -12.19 3.22
C TYR A 43 -6.55 -13.18 2.08
N LYS A 44 -6.55 -14.48 2.34
CA LYS A 44 -6.92 -15.53 1.36
C LYS A 44 -8.40 -15.54 1.03
N GLU A 45 -9.26 -15.54 2.05
CA GLU A 45 -10.68 -15.83 1.87
C GLU A 45 -11.53 -14.61 1.54
N VAL A 46 -11.15 -13.44 2.07
CA VAL A 46 -11.89 -12.19 1.85
C VAL A 46 -11.33 -11.43 0.66
N LEU A 47 -10.01 -11.19 0.65
CA LEU A 47 -9.37 -10.43 -0.41
C LEU A 47 -8.88 -11.29 -1.58
N LYS A 48 -8.93 -12.64 -1.44
CA LYS A 48 -8.48 -13.60 -2.48
C LYS A 48 -7.04 -13.41 -2.92
N LEU A 49 -6.18 -12.92 -2.00
CA LEU A 49 -4.77 -12.81 -2.27
C LEU A 49 -4.10 -14.20 -2.26
N GLU A 50 -3.13 -14.38 -3.13
CA GLU A 50 -2.33 -15.58 -3.21
C GLU A 50 -1.14 -15.48 -2.23
N GLU A 51 -0.96 -16.52 -1.43
CA GLU A 51 0.21 -16.64 -0.57
C GLU A 51 1.43 -17.06 -1.37
N ILE A 52 2.55 -16.39 -1.16
CA ILE A 52 3.83 -16.66 -1.82
C ILE A 52 4.91 -17.07 -0.82
N THR A 53 5.99 -17.62 -1.32
CA THR A 53 7.11 -18.07 -0.48
C THR A 53 7.77 -16.89 0.24
N ASN A 54 7.80 -16.94 1.58
CA ASN A 54 8.62 -16.06 2.40
C ASN A 54 10.10 -16.38 2.19
N LYS A 55 10.80 -15.56 1.40
CA LYS A 55 12.21 -15.74 1.05
C LYS A 55 13.16 -15.56 2.23
N THR A 56 12.73 -14.87 3.29
CA THR A 56 13.55 -14.68 4.50
C THR A 56 13.60 -15.92 5.37
N LYS A 57 12.66 -16.85 5.21
CA LYS A 57 12.50 -18.07 6.02
C LYS A 57 12.34 -17.81 7.53
N VAL A 58 12.03 -16.57 7.91
CA VAL A 58 11.77 -16.21 9.32
C VAL A 58 10.41 -16.74 9.71
N GLU A 59 10.37 -17.50 10.80
CA GLU A 59 9.13 -17.99 11.41
C GLU A 59 8.26 -16.81 11.88
N GLY A 60 6.94 -16.94 11.80
CA GLY A 60 6.01 -15.86 12.18
C GLY A 60 5.82 -14.78 11.12
N ILE A 61 6.32 -14.98 9.90
CA ILE A 61 6.14 -14.05 8.76
C ILE A 61 5.56 -14.81 7.57
N ARG A 62 4.49 -14.28 6.98
CA ARG A 62 3.84 -14.82 5.77
C ARG A 62 3.70 -13.72 4.72
N TRP A 63 3.91 -14.08 3.47
CA TRP A 63 3.90 -13.17 2.33
C TRP A 63 2.77 -13.48 1.37
N PHE A 64 2.15 -12.43 0.85
CA PHE A 64 1.10 -12.49 -0.16
C PHE A 64 1.46 -11.60 -1.34
N THR A 65 1.02 -11.96 -2.54
CA THR A 65 1.08 -11.05 -3.69
C THR A 65 -0.23 -10.30 -3.83
N THR A 66 -0.14 -9.00 -4.15
CA THR A 66 -1.29 -8.18 -4.56
C THR A 66 -1.34 -8.02 -6.08
N GLY A 67 -0.44 -8.72 -6.81
CA GLY A 67 -0.22 -8.58 -8.24
C GLY A 67 0.85 -7.54 -8.58
N ASN A 68 1.27 -7.51 -9.85
CA ASN A 68 2.24 -6.55 -10.39
C ASN A 68 3.57 -6.46 -9.62
N GLY A 69 3.99 -7.56 -8.95
CA GLY A 69 5.24 -7.59 -8.17
C GLY A 69 5.19 -6.86 -6.83
N ILE A 70 4.01 -6.42 -6.39
CA ILE A 70 3.81 -5.80 -5.08
C ILE A 70 3.37 -6.87 -4.08
N GLU A 71 3.96 -6.85 -2.89
CA GLU A 71 3.74 -7.86 -1.86
C GLU A 71 3.09 -7.26 -0.60
N LEU A 72 2.39 -8.11 0.15
CA LEU A 72 1.92 -7.84 1.51
C LEU A 72 2.59 -8.83 2.46
N HIS A 73 3.29 -8.31 3.46
CA HIS A 73 3.95 -9.12 4.49
C HIS A 73 3.19 -9.04 5.80
N LEU A 74 2.75 -10.18 6.32
CA LEU A 74 2.15 -10.32 7.64
C LEU A 74 3.24 -10.72 8.63
N ILE A 75 3.43 -9.93 9.69
CA ILE A 75 4.51 -10.11 10.66
C ILE A 75 3.90 -10.29 12.05
N SER A 76 4.05 -11.47 12.65
CA SER A 76 3.54 -11.79 13.99
C SER A 76 4.63 -11.84 15.06
N THR A 77 5.86 -11.49 14.73
CA THR A 77 6.99 -11.51 15.65
C THR A 77 6.98 -10.36 16.67
N ILE A 78 6.24 -9.28 16.36
CA ILE A 78 6.01 -8.14 17.24
C ILE A 78 4.56 -8.21 17.74
N LYS A 79 4.35 -8.25 19.06
CA LYS A 79 3.02 -8.46 19.65
C LYS A 79 2.27 -7.19 20.04
N GLU A 80 2.87 -6.03 19.83
CA GLU A 80 2.26 -4.75 20.15
C GLU A 80 1.17 -4.40 19.15
N ARG A 81 0.01 -3.96 19.67
CA ARG A 81 -1.08 -3.47 18.82
C ARG A 81 -0.77 -2.06 18.30
N VAL A 82 -0.87 -1.89 17.00
CA VAL A 82 -0.78 -0.59 16.36
C VAL A 82 -2.15 0.10 16.41
N LYS A 83 -2.21 1.33 16.94
CA LYS A 83 -3.43 2.15 16.85
C LYS A 83 -3.47 2.83 15.48
N ILE A 84 -4.45 2.48 14.69
CA ILE A 84 -4.65 3.03 13.35
C ILE A 84 -6.03 3.67 13.24
N ASN A 85 -6.12 4.75 12.49
CA ASN A 85 -7.39 5.34 12.08
C ASN A 85 -7.59 5.16 10.56
N LYS A 86 -8.80 5.42 10.07
CA LYS A 86 -9.15 5.19 8.66
C LYS A 86 -8.30 5.98 7.65
N ALA A 87 -7.69 7.11 8.06
CA ALA A 87 -6.79 7.86 7.18
C ALA A 87 -5.46 7.13 6.93
N VAL A 88 -5.10 6.18 7.79
CA VAL A 88 -3.96 5.28 7.59
C VAL A 88 -4.50 3.97 7.00
N HIS A 89 -4.48 3.83 5.69
CA HIS A 89 -4.94 2.64 4.98
C HIS A 89 -4.03 2.36 3.77
N PHE A 90 -4.06 1.16 3.29
CA PHE A 90 -3.57 0.84 1.95
C PHE A 90 -4.75 0.53 1.03
N ALA A 91 -4.55 0.78 -0.26
CA ALA A 91 -5.59 0.60 -1.26
C ALA A 91 -5.24 -0.53 -2.23
N LEU A 92 -6.24 -1.35 -2.53
CA LEU A 92 -6.20 -2.36 -3.58
C LEU A 92 -7.21 -1.98 -4.66
N SER A 93 -6.85 -2.19 -5.92
CA SER A 93 -7.79 -2.01 -7.04
C SER A 93 -8.18 -3.35 -7.66
N THR A 94 -9.41 -3.44 -8.15
CA THR A 94 -9.90 -4.64 -8.82
C THR A 94 -10.88 -4.30 -9.94
N LYS A 95 -10.76 -5.02 -11.06
CA LYS A 95 -11.76 -4.99 -12.14
C LYS A 95 -13.05 -5.73 -11.77
N ASP A 96 -12.99 -6.61 -10.79
CA ASP A 96 -14.10 -7.45 -10.32
C ASP A 96 -14.81 -6.85 -9.11
N PHE A 97 -14.93 -5.51 -9.03
CA PHE A 97 -15.45 -4.81 -7.86
C PHE A 97 -16.85 -5.34 -7.41
N ASP A 98 -17.76 -5.60 -8.34
CA ASP A 98 -19.09 -6.11 -7.99
C ASP A 98 -19.05 -7.54 -7.41
N LYS A 99 -18.18 -8.40 -7.95
CA LYS A 99 -17.96 -9.73 -7.37
C LYS A 99 -17.32 -9.64 -5.98
N PHE A 100 -16.44 -8.67 -5.78
CA PHE A 100 -15.86 -8.43 -4.48
C PHE A 100 -16.92 -8.03 -3.45
N ILE A 101 -17.82 -7.08 -3.78
CA ILE A 101 -18.95 -6.71 -2.91
C ILE A 101 -19.82 -7.91 -2.58
N GLN A 102 -20.20 -8.72 -3.60
CA GLN A 102 -20.98 -9.95 -3.37
C GLN A 102 -20.25 -10.94 -2.44
N ASN A 103 -18.94 -11.07 -2.53
CA ASN A 103 -18.16 -11.90 -1.61
C ASN A 103 -18.18 -11.36 -0.18
N LEU A 104 -18.09 -10.03 0.02
CA LEU A 104 -18.21 -9.42 1.34
C LEU A 104 -19.60 -9.68 1.94
N ASP A 105 -20.66 -9.44 1.18
CA ASP A 105 -22.05 -9.63 1.62
C ASP A 105 -22.31 -11.11 1.96
N GLY A 106 -21.90 -12.03 1.09
CA GLY A 106 -22.05 -13.48 1.30
C GLY A 106 -21.32 -14.00 2.54
N LYS A 107 -20.19 -13.41 2.88
CA LYS A 107 -19.40 -13.74 4.07
C LYS A 107 -19.76 -12.88 5.29
N LYS A 108 -20.70 -11.94 5.16
CA LYS A 108 -21.09 -10.98 6.20
C LYS A 108 -19.90 -10.17 6.73
N ILE A 109 -18.95 -9.82 5.85
CA ILE A 109 -17.81 -8.97 6.20
C ILE A 109 -18.27 -7.50 6.17
N PRO A 110 -18.16 -6.76 7.27
CA PRO A 110 -18.58 -5.36 7.32
C PRO A 110 -17.66 -4.49 6.46
N TYR A 111 -18.27 -3.59 5.71
CA TYR A 111 -17.59 -2.52 4.98
C TYR A 111 -18.40 -1.21 5.06
N SER A 112 -17.80 -0.10 4.67
CA SER A 112 -18.45 1.20 4.73
C SER A 112 -17.93 2.13 3.63
N ASP A 113 -18.62 3.25 3.42
CA ASP A 113 -18.09 4.43 2.72
C ASP A 113 -17.04 5.17 3.57
N TRP A 114 -16.48 6.25 3.05
CA TRP A 114 -15.50 7.05 3.80
C TRP A 114 -16.06 7.63 5.11
N PRO A 115 -17.29 8.22 5.15
CA PRO A 115 -17.88 8.69 6.41
C PRO A 115 -18.18 7.59 7.43
N GLY A 116 -18.20 6.32 7.03
CA GLY A 116 -18.45 5.19 7.90
C GLY A 116 -19.87 4.65 7.82
N THR A 117 -20.67 5.01 6.82
CA THR A 117 -22.02 4.46 6.60
C THR A 117 -21.89 2.96 6.27
N PRO A 118 -22.47 2.07 7.08
CA PRO A 118 -22.36 0.62 6.87
C PRO A 118 -22.91 0.18 5.52
N GLN A 119 -22.22 -0.78 4.89
CA GLN A 119 -22.61 -1.44 3.63
C GLN A 119 -22.86 -0.44 2.47
N LYS A 120 -22.24 0.71 2.51
CA LYS A 120 -22.38 1.74 1.48
C LYS A 120 -21.12 1.85 0.64
N ILE A 121 -21.31 1.87 -0.67
CA ILE A 121 -20.26 2.15 -1.65
C ILE A 121 -20.13 3.65 -1.80
N ASN A 122 -18.91 4.16 -1.70
CA ASN A 122 -18.60 5.55 -2.03
C ASN A 122 -18.27 5.65 -3.53
N VAL A 123 -18.82 6.67 -4.19
CA VAL A 123 -18.45 7.01 -5.57
C VAL A 123 -17.69 8.32 -5.53
N ARG A 124 -16.43 8.29 -5.97
CA ARG A 124 -15.57 9.47 -6.06
C ARG A 124 -16.03 10.39 -7.19
N ALA A 125 -15.56 11.64 -7.19
CA ALA A 125 -15.89 12.61 -8.23
C ALA A 125 -15.42 12.19 -9.63
N ASP A 126 -14.39 11.34 -9.73
CA ASP A 126 -13.88 10.73 -10.96
C ASP A 126 -14.63 9.45 -11.38
N GLY A 127 -15.70 9.10 -10.67
CA GLY A 127 -16.53 7.92 -10.95
C GLY A 127 -16.01 6.61 -10.36
N ILE A 128 -14.85 6.61 -9.71
CA ILE A 128 -14.28 5.42 -9.08
C ILE A 128 -15.13 5.03 -7.86
N ARG A 129 -15.57 3.77 -7.83
CA ARG A 129 -16.30 3.19 -6.69
C ARG A 129 -15.29 2.64 -5.70
N GLN A 130 -15.54 2.84 -4.41
CA GLN A 130 -14.65 2.36 -3.35
C GLN A 130 -15.42 2.00 -2.08
N VAL A 131 -14.86 1.07 -1.32
CA VAL A 131 -15.30 0.71 0.03
C VAL A 131 -14.11 0.57 0.95
N PHE A 132 -14.37 0.68 2.25
CA PHE A 132 -13.39 0.54 3.32
C PHE A 132 -13.81 -0.59 4.24
N LEU A 133 -12.90 -1.51 4.53
CA LEU A 133 -13.09 -2.59 5.50
C LEU A 133 -11.86 -2.68 6.41
N GLN A 134 -12.01 -3.43 7.49
CA GLN A 134 -10.88 -3.68 8.39
C GLN A 134 -10.50 -5.16 8.35
N ASP A 135 -9.19 -5.41 8.46
CA ASP A 135 -8.68 -6.74 8.72
C ASP A 135 -8.86 -7.14 10.21
N PRO A 136 -8.55 -8.38 10.59
CA PRO A 136 -8.71 -8.84 11.97
C PRO A 136 -7.93 -8.06 13.04
N ASP A 137 -6.86 -7.36 12.66
CA ASP A 137 -6.04 -6.54 13.55
C ASP A 137 -6.41 -5.05 13.53
N GLY A 138 -7.41 -4.68 12.69
CA GLY A 138 -7.96 -3.33 12.60
C GLY A 138 -7.28 -2.44 11.56
N TYR A 139 -6.43 -3.00 10.69
CA TYR A 139 -5.88 -2.24 9.56
C TYR A 139 -6.98 -1.91 8.57
N TRP A 140 -7.04 -0.64 8.17
CA TRP A 140 -7.97 -0.20 7.15
C TRP A 140 -7.46 -0.54 5.76
N ILE A 141 -8.35 -1.07 4.95
CA ILE A 141 -8.13 -1.45 3.57
C ILE A 141 -9.18 -0.73 2.72
N GLU A 142 -8.73 0.07 1.76
CA GLU A 142 -9.60 0.55 0.69
C GLU A 142 -9.58 -0.49 -0.43
N VAL A 143 -10.74 -0.83 -0.97
CA VAL A 143 -10.84 -1.55 -2.24
C VAL A 143 -11.60 -0.68 -3.23
N ASN A 144 -11.03 -0.46 -4.41
CA ASN A 144 -11.61 0.41 -5.41
C ASN A 144 -11.66 -0.21 -6.81
N SER A 145 -12.45 0.40 -7.69
CA SER A 145 -12.73 -0.08 -9.05
C SER A 145 -11.80 0.55 -10.10
N VAL A 146 -10.62 1.02 -9.73
CA VAL A 146 -9.61 1.47 -10.69
C VAL A 146 -9.17 0.28 -11.54
N SER A 147 -9.14 0.44 -12.86
CA SER A 147 -8.78 -0.58 -13.84
C SER A 147 -7.46 -0.24 -14.56
#